data_9a50a98a544209899a6d6b24c2043d84
#
_entry.id   9a50a98a544209899a6d6b24c2043d84
#
_cell.length_a   1.000
_cell.length_b   1.000
_cell.length_c   1.000
_cell.angle_alpha   90.00
_cell.angle_beta   90.00
_cell.angle_gamma   90.00
#
_symmetry.space_group_name_H-M   'P 1'
#
loop_
_entity.id
_entity.type
_entity.pdbx_description
1 polymer ?
#
loop_
_entity_poly.entity_id
_entity_poly.type
_entity_poly.pdbx_seq_one_letter_code
_entity_poly.pdbx_strand_id
1 'polypeptide(L)'
;HEPITDLYMSQTVINEMETFNMLYSQSQKEFDVLCNNWDGLLEVDTHGVPIAGIAEDWGSEDGGLTWTFNLREGVKWVDVNAEEKADCTAWDFASGLEWVLNFHKNDSANTSMPLEMIEGANEYYEYTKTLSKEEAYALTAGEGSTFLEMVGVEVPDDYTIVYHCINPKPYFDSVATYACLFPISQAMVDELGGPDGVRAMNNAVSYTHL
;
A
#
# COMPACT_ATOMS: atom_id res chain seq x y z
N HIS A 1 1.32 -29.65 -13.05
CA HIS A 1 2.59 -29.00 -12.70
C HIS A 1 3.03 -29.51 -11.33
N GLU A 2 4.27 -29.99 -11.21
CA GLU A 2 4.85 -30.25 -9.90
C GLU A 2 5.06 -28.89 -9.20
N PRO A 3 4.78 -28.77 -7.91
CA PRO A 3 5.03 -27.53 -7.19
C PRO A 3 6.53 -27.21 -7.22
N ILE A 4 6.85 -25.94 -7.48
CA ILE A 4 8.22 -25.44 -7.38
C ILE A 4 8.58 -25.45 -5.89
N THR A 5 9.52 -26.29 -5.51
CA THR A 5 9.95 -26.44 -4.11
C THR A 5 11.14 -25.56 -3.74
N ASP A 6 11.85 -25.06 -4.74
CA ASP A 6 13.05 -24.23 -4.54
C ASP A 6 12.98 -23.01 -5.46
N LEU A 7 13.07 -21.81 -4.88
CA LEU A 7 13.23 -20.56 -5.59
C LEU A 7 14.66 -20.07 -5.46
N TYR A 8 15.35 -19.91 -6.59
CA TYR A 8 16.68 -19.34 -6.63
C TYR A 8 16.59 -17.90 -7.17
N MET A 9 16.86 -16.93 -6.32
CA MET A 9 17.01 -15.53 -6.72
C MET A 9 18.50 -15.18 -6.73
N SER A 10 18.99 -14.58 -7.81
CA SER A 10 20.32 -14.00 -7.89
C SER A 10 20.17 -12.48 -8.05
N GLN A 11 20.55 -11.75 -7.04
CA GLN A 11 20.61 -10.29 -7.08
C GLN A 11 22.04 -9.81 -6.90
N THR A 12 22.43 -8.80 -7.67
CA THR A 12 23.68 -8.07 -7.42
C THR A 12 23.33 -6.90 -6.51
N VAL A 13 23.59 -7.06 -5.21
CA VAL A 13 23.38 -6.02 -4.21
C VAL A 13 24.75 -5.52 -3.70
N ILE A 14 24.86 -4.20 -3.55
CA ILE A 14 26.09 -3.57 -3.07
C ILE A 14 26.05 -3.46 -1.54
N ASN A 15 24.88 -3.38 -0.93
CA ASN A 15 24.65 -3.21 0.50
C ASN A 15 23.67 -4.25 1.05
N GLU A 16 23.69 -4.45 2.36
CA GLU A 16 22.70 -5.25 3.07
C GLU A 16 21.30 -4.60 2.99
N MET A 17 20.25 -5.40 3.20
CA MET A 17 18.89 -4.90 3.36
C MET A 17 18.77 -4.16 4.69
N GLU A 18 18.09 -3.04 4.67
CA GLU A 18 17.89 -2.20 5.86
C GLU A 18 16.59 -2.55 6.58
N THR A 19 15.58 -3.00 5.81
CA THR A 19 14.28 -3.39 6.36
C THR A 19 13.63 -4.50 5.55
N PHE A 20 12.80 -5.29 6.23
CA PHE A 20 11.84 -6.23 5.63
C PHE A 20 10.39 -5.72 5.75
N ASN A 21 10.20 -4.46 6.12
CA ASN A 21 8.89 -3.86 6.24
C ASN A 21 8.62 -2.97 5.03
N MET A 22 7.63 -3.34 4.21
CA MET A 22 7.25 -2.63 2.99
C MET A 22 6.93 -1.15 3.24
N LEU A 23 6.35 -0.82 4.40
CA LEU A 23 5.98 0.54 4.77
C LEU A 23 7.18 1.47 4.96
N TYR A 24 8.36 0.94 5.22
CA TYR A 24 9.59 1.70 5.49
C TYR A 24 10.68 1.48 4.45
N SER A 25 10.48 0.59 3.49
CA SER A 25 11.46 0.34 2.44
C SER A 25 11.56 1.52 1.47
N GLN A 26 12.79 1.89 1.14
CA GLN A 26 13.11 2.98 0.22
C GLN A 26 14.03 2.54 -0.93
N SER A 27 14.32 1.26 -1.04
CA SER A 27 15.28 0.77 -2.01
C SER A 27 14.73 -0.34 -2.89
N GLN A 28 15.09 -0.31 -4.17
CA GLN A 28 14.68 -1.32 -5.15
C GLN A 28 15.07 -2.74 -4.73
N LYS A 29 16.23 -2.91 -4.11
CA LYS A 29 16.70 -4.24 -3.64
C LYS A 29 15.77 -4.85 -2.59
N GLU A 30 15.15 -4.00 -1.77
CA GLU A 30 14.19 -4.44 -0.75
C GLU A 30 12.84 -4.74 -1.38
N PHE A 31 12.38 -3.89 -2.29
CA PHE A 31 11.15 -4.13 -3.04
C PHE A 31 11.18 -5.44 -3.82
N ASP A 32 12.31 -5.78 -4.47
CA ASP A 32 12.48 -7.04 -5.21
C ASP A 32 12.30 -8.28 -4.31
N VAL A 33 12.60 -8.17 -3.02
CA VAL A 33 12.37 -9.23 -2.04
C VAL A 33 10.96 -9.16 -1.47
N LEU A 34 10.52 -7.97 -1.08
CA LEU A 34 9.26 -7.76 -0.38
C LEU A 34 8.03 -8.06 -1.26
N CYS A 35 8.11 -7.84 -2.57
CA CYS A 35 7.06 -8.23 -3.53
C CYS A 35 6.77 -9.74 -3.58
N ASN A 36 7.57 -10.59 -2.92
CA ASN A 36 7.24 -12.01 -2.76
C ASN A 36 6.33 -12.30 -1.56
N ASN A 37 6.11 -11.30 -0.70
CA ASN A 37 5.34 -11.45 0.54
C ASN A 37 4.16 -10.47 0.63
N TRP A 38 4.07 -9.55 -0.33
CA TRP A 38 3.08 -8.47 -0.29
C TRP A 38 2.57 -8.18 -1.69
N ASP A 39 1.29 -8.36 -1.91
CA ASP A 39 0.65 -8.11 -3.20
C ASP A 39 0.02 -6.72 -3.23
N GLY A 40 0.14 -6.05 -4.37
CA GLY A 40 -0.51 -4.76 -4.65
C GLY A 40 -1.84 -4.93 -5.39
N LEU A 41 -2.44 -3.79 -5.79
CA LEU A 41 -3.60 -3.80 -6.69
C LEU A 41 -3.27 -4.55 -7.97
N LEU A 42 -2.15 -4.19 -8.58
CA LEU A 42 -1.65 -4.79 -9.81
C LEU A 42 -0.20 -5.24 -9.63
N GLU A 43 0.20 -6.18 -10.47
CA GLU A 43 1.56 -6.65 -10.64
C GLU A 43 2.10 -6.27 -12.02
N VAL A 44 3.33 -6.63 -12.31
CA VAL A 44 3.92 -6.49 -13.64
C VAL A 44 4.35 -7.84 -14.18
N ASP A 45 4.11 -8.06 -15.46
CA ASP A 45 4.64 -9.23 -16.15
C ASP A 45 6.14 -9.07 -16.50
N THR A 46 6.73 -10.09 -17.12
CA THR A 46 8.14 -10.09 -17.52
C THR A 46 8.50 -9.01 -18.58
N HIS A 47 7.50 -8.31 -19.12
CA HIS A 47 7.67 -7.24 -20.11
C HIS A 47 7.38 -5.86 -19.50
N GLY A 48 7.04 -5.80 -18.19
CA GLY A 48 6.68 -4.56 -17.50
C GLY A 48 5.24 -4.10 -17.77
N VAL A 49 4.37 -4.99 -18.24
CA VAL A 49 2.97 -4.67 -18.49
C VAL A 49 2.17 -4.94 -17.19
N PRO A 50 1.31 -4.00 -16.74
CA PRO A 50 0.42 -4.24 -15.61
C PRO A 50 -0.50 -5.45 -15.85
N ILE A 51 -0.56 -6.33 -14.87
CA ILE A 51 -1.42 -7.51 -14.82
C ILE A 51 -2.18 -7.55 -13.49
N ALA A 52 -3.21 -8.38 -13.42
CA ALA A 52 -4.02 -8.53 -12.22
C ALA A 52 -3.19 -9.03 -11.03
N GLY A 53 -3.19 -8.26 -9.95
CA GLY A 53 -2.75 -8.63 -8.62
C GLY A 53 -3.96 -8.94 -7.72
N ILE A 54 -4.17 -8.18 -6.65
CA ILE A 54 -5.40 -8.29 -5.82
C ILE A 54 -6.60 -7.73 -6.59
N ALA A 55 -6.44 -6.70 -7.43
CA ALA A 55 -7.50 -6.30 -8.35
C ALA A 55 -7.57 -7.29 -9.52
N GLU A 56 -8.79 -7.75 -9.83
CA GLU A 56 -9.05 -8.64 -10.97
C GLU A 56 -9.50 -7.90 -12.23
N ASP A 57 -10.02 -6.68 -12.05
CA ASP A 57 -10.44 -5.79 -13.12
C ASP A 57 -10.18 -4.33 -12.72
N TRP A 58 -9.83 -3.49 -13.70
CA TRP A 58 -9.58 -2.08 -13.48
C TRP A 58 -9.74 -1.27 -14.75
N GLY A 59 -9.95 0.03 -14.61
CA GLY A 59 -10.04 0.91 -15.77
C GLY A 59 -10.41 2.35 -15.45
N SER A 60 -10.40 3.15 -16.50
CA SER A 60 -10.84 4.54 -16.50
C SER A 60 -11.67 4.82 -17.73
N GLU A 61 -12.84 5.44 -17.55
CA GLU A 61 -13.75 5.80 -18.65
C GLU A 61 -13.61 7.27 -19.08
N ASP A 62 -12.86 8.08 -18.33
CA ASP A 62 -12.71 9.53 -18.52
C ASP A 62 -11.30 9.97 -18.91
N GLY A 63 -10.54 9.04 -19.49
CA GLY A 63 -9.18 9.30 -19.97
C GLY A 63 -8.13 9.37 -18.89
N GLY A 64 -8.37 8.77 -17.73
CA GLY A 64 -7.44 8.67 -16.63
C GLY A 64 -7.62 9.72 -15.53
N LEU A 65 -8.77 10.39 -15.47
CA LEU A 65 -9.11 11.24 -14.32
C LEU A 65 -9.59 10.40 -13.13
N THR A 66 -10.41 9.38 -13.41
CA THR A 66 -10.93 8.46 -12.39
C THR A 66 -10.54 7.05 -12.73
N TRP A 67 -9.98 6.34 -11.77
CA TRP A 67 -9.58 4.95 -11.90
C TRP A 67 -10.32 4.09 -10.88
N THR A 68 -11.00 3.07 -11.37
CA THR A 68 -11.71 2.08 -10.55
C THR A 68 -10.96 0.76 -10.58
N PHE A 69 -10.79 0.15 -9.41
CA PHE A 69 -10.20 -1.18 -9.24
C PHE A 69 -11.21 -2.06 -8.51
N ASN A 70 -11.54 -3.20 -9.12
CA ASN A 70 -12.41 -4.21 -8.52
C ASN A 70 -11.53 -5.34 -7.98
N LEU A 71 -11.64 -5.62 -6.69
CA LEU A 71 -10.79 -6.56 -5.98
C LEU A 71 -11.39 -7.96 -6.00
N ARG A 72 -10.52 -8.96 -5.91
CA ARG A 72 -10.92 -10.35 -5.72
C ARG A 72 -11.49 -10.54 -4.32
N GLU A 73 -12.63 -11.21 -4.23
CA GLU A 73 -13.18 -11.63 -2.95
C GLU A 73 -12.36 -12.78 -2.34
N GLY A 74 -12.32 -12.85 -1.02
CA GLY A 74 -11.72 -13.96 -0.29
C GLY A 74 -10.19 -13.95 -0.18
N VAL A 75 -9.53 -12.87 -0.61
CA VAL A 75 -8.11 -12.67 -0.32
C VAL A 75 -7.93 -12.43 1.17
N LYS A 76 -6.92 -13.06 1.79
CA LYS A 76 -6.70 -13.04 3.23
C LYS A 76 -5.33 -12.46 3.57
N TRP A 77 -5.29 -11.71 4.65
CA TRP A 77 -4.07 -11.50 5.38
C TRP A 77 -3.72 -12.78 6.15
N VAL A 78 -2.48 -13.20 6.03
CA VAL A 78 -1.98 -14.41 6.71
C VAL A 78 -0.73 -14.08 7.51
N ASP A 79 -0.51 -14.83 8.59
CA ASP A 79 0.75 -14.74 9.34
C ASP A 79 1.82 -15.71 8.77
N VAL A 80 2.96 -15.71 9.40
CA VAL A 80 4.11 -16.58 9.08
C VAL A 80 3.79 -18.07 9.04
N ASN A 81 2.78 -18.52 9.75
CA ASN A 81 2.34 -19.91 9.78
C ASN A 81 1.24 -20.18 8.73
N ALA A 82 0.96 -19.19 7.88
CA ALA A 82 -0.17 -19.18 6.94
C ALA A 82 -1.54 -19.27 7.64
N GLU A 83 -1.64 -18.79 8.87
CA GLU A 83 -2.92 -18.66 9.58
C GLU A 83 -3.64 -17.39 9.10
N GLU A 84 -4.91 -17.52 8.73
CA GLU A 84 -5.74 -16.41 8.31
C GLU A 84 -6.00 -15.46 9.49
N LYS A 85 -5.76 -14.15 9.29
CA LYS A 85 -5.93 -13.09 10.29
C LYS A 85 -7.12 -12.19 10.00
N ALA A 86 -7.26 -11.76 8.76
CA ALA A 86 -8.33 -10.87 8.32
C ALA A 86 -8.60 -11.04 6.82
N ASP A 87 -9.75 -10.55 6.35
CA ASP A 87 -10.00 -10.33 4.93
C ASP A 87 -9.18 -9.14 4.44
N CYS A 88 -8.63 -9.23 3.21
CA CYS A 88 -8.06 -8.09 2.52
C CYS A 88 -9.16 -7.41 1.72
N THR A 89 -9.41 -6.15 1.98
CA THR A 89 -10.50 -5.37 1.40
C THR A 89 -10.01 -4.05 0.81
N ALA A 90 -10.88 -3.32 0.14
CA ALA A 90 -10.60 -1.98 -0.38
C ALA A 90 -10.22 -0.98 0.74
N TRP A 91 -10.69 -1.21 1.95
CA TRP A 91 -10.32 -0.41 3.14
C TRP A 91 -8.85 -0.55 3.52
N ASP A 92 -8.22 -1.70 3.24
CA ASP A 92 -6.80 -1.90 3.49
C ASP A 92 -5.94 -1.07 2.52
N PHE A 93 -6.39 -0.92 1.27
CA PHE A 93 -5.73 -0.06 0.29
C PHE A 93 -5.90 1.43 0.62
N ALA A 94 -7.09 1.85 1.06
CA ALA A 94 -7.31 3.20 1.57
C ALA A 94 -6.43 3.47 2.81
N SER A 95 -6.30 2.50 3.73
CA SER A 95 -5.45 2.59 4.91
C SER A 95 -3.96 2.65 4.54
N GLY A 96 -3.53 1.91 3.52
CA GLY A 96 -2.16 1.97 3.01
C GLY A 96 -1.82 3.35 2.46
N LEU A 97 -2.71 3.95 1.66
CA LEU A 97 -2.51 5.29 1.15
C LEU A 97 -2.57 6.35 2.26
N GLU A 98 -3.48 6.22 3.23
CA GLU A 98 -3.51 7.11 4.41
C GLU A 98 -2.17 7.06 5.16
N TRP A 99 -1.62 5.86 5.36
CA TRP A 99 -0.31 5.69 5.99
C TRP A 99 0.79 6.42 5.22
N VAL A 100 0.84 6.25 3.90
CA VAL A 100 1.82 6.90 3.02
C VAL A 100 1.70 8.43 3.07
N LEU A 101 0.47 8.96 3.11
CA LEU A 101 0.20 10.40 3.10
C LEU A 101 0.21 11.04 4.50
N ASN A 102 0.34 10.26 5.57
CA ASN A 102 0.40 10.79 6.93
C ASN A 102 1.86 11.06 7.32
N PHE A 103 2.21 12.35 7.44
CA PHE A 103 3.57 12.79 7.72
C PHE A 103 4.20 12.14 8.95
N HIS A 104 3.41 11.86 9.99
CA HIS A 104 3.93 11.31 11.24
C HIS A 104 3.98 9.77 11.25
N LYS A 105 3.16 9.09 10.44
CA LYS A 105 3.20 7.63 10.29
C LYS A 105 4.31 7.19 9.35
N ASN A 106 4.47 7.90 8.24
CA ASN A 106 5.34 7.50 7.15
C ASN A 106 6.69 8.22 7.20
N ASP A 107 7.75 7.48 7.47
CA ASP A 107 9.13 7.96 7.34
C ASP A 107 9.72 7.69 5.94
N SER A 108 8.96 7.07 5.04
CA SER A 108 9.45 6.67 3.74
C SER A 108 9.41 7.80 2.71
N ALA A 109 10.19 7.63 1.65
CA ALA A 109 10.19 8.54 0.51
C ALA A 109 9.09 8.24 -0.52
N ASN A 110 8.18 7.29 -0.26
CA ASN A 110 7.20 6.81 -1.24
C ASN A 110 6.00 7.75 -1.44
N THR A 111 6.08 8.98 -0.97
CA THR A 111 5.00 9.97 -1.03
C THR A 111 4.90 10.70 -2.37
N SER A 112 5.98 10.81 -3.14
CA SER A 112 6.04 11.71 -4.30
C SER A 112 4.98 11.43 -5.37
N MET A 113 4.78 10.16 -5.73
CA MET A 113 3.79 9.81 -6.75
C MET A 113 2.35 10.11 -6.30
N PRO A 114 1.87 9.66 -5.14
CA PRO A 114 0.54 10.02 -4.67
C PRO A 114 0.31 11.53 -4.55
N LEU A 115 1.28 12.27 -4.02
CA LEU A 115 1.18 13.75 -3.85
C LEU A 115 1.02 14.49 -5.18
N GLU A 116 1.61 13.98 -6.27
CA GLU A 116 1.56 14.60 -7.60
C GLU A 116 0.38 14.09 -8.46
N MET A 117 -0.28 13.01 -8.06
CA MET A 117 -1.25 12.34 -8.89
C MET A 117 -2.66 12.31 -8.32
N ILE A 118 -2.82 12.10 -7.02
CA ILE A 118 -4.13 11.93 -6.39
C ILE A 118 -4.65 13.26 -5.86
N GLU A 119 -5.90 13.58 -6.15
CA GLU A 119 -6.56 14.80 -5.70
C GLU A 119 -6.55 14.88 -4.17
N GLY A 120 -6.25 16.06 -3.62
CA GLY A 120 -6.21 16.32 -2.18
C GLY A 120 -5.09 15.64 -1.40
N ALA A 121 -4.27 14.79 -2.03
CA ALA A 121 -3.19 14.07 -1.35
C ALA A 121 -2.14 15.02 -0.74
N ASN A 122 -1.76 16.06 -1.46
CA ASN A 122 -0.81 17.05 -0.94
C ASN A 122 -1.40 17.88 0.21
N GLU A 123 -2.67 18.25 0.11
CA GLU A 123 -3.40 18.98 1.13
C GLU A 123 -3.50 18.16 2.42
N TYR A 124 -3.78 16.86 2.32
CA TYR A 124 -3.82 15.94 3.47
C TYR A 124 -2.43 15.80 4.10
N TYR A 125 -1.40 15.60 3.30
CA TYR A 125 -0.02 15.50 3.79
C TYR A 125 0.41 16.77 4.55
N GLU A 126 0.15 17.95 3.99
CA GLU A 126 0.45 19.23 4.68
C GLU A 126 -0.43 19.42 5.93
N TYR A 127 -1.69 19.01 5.91
CA TYR A 127 -2.55 19.03 7.09
C TYR A 127 -1.97 18.16 8.22
N THR A 128 -1.57 16.92 7.93
CA THR A 128 -1.01 16.01 8.95
C THR A 128 0.29 16.54 9.57
N LYS A 129 1.08 17.32 8.84
CA LYS A 129 2.27 18.01 9.40
C LYS A 129 1.93 19.03 10.49
N THR A 130 0.74 19.60 10.47
CA THR A 130 0.32 20.62 11.46
C THR A 130 -0.14 19.99 12.78
N LEU A 131 -0.41 18.69 12.78
CA LEU A 131 -0.90 17.95 13.93
C LEU A 131 0.25 17.54 14.87
N SER A 132 -0.08 17.27 16.13
CA SER A 132 0.81 16.50 16.98
C SER A 132 0.91 15.06 16.48
N LYS A 133 1.96 14.35 16.89
CA LYS A 133 2.14 12.93 16.55
C LYS A 133 0.93 12.09 16.98
N GLU A 134 0.42 12.32 18.17
CA GLU A 134 -0.71 11.61 18.74
C GLU A 134 -1.99 11.85 17.95
N GLU A 135 -2.26 13.09 17.53
CA GLU A 135 -3.42 13.42 16.71
C GLU A 135 -3.31 12.77 15.32
N ALA A 136 -2.14 12.85 14.69
CA ALA A 136 -1.90 12.25 13.38
C ALA A 136 -2.00 10.72 13.42
N TYR A 137 -1.55 10.07 14.49
CA TYR A 137 -1.64 8.62 14.67
C TYR A 137 -3.07 8.13 14.86
N ALA A 138 -3.96 8.97 15.37
CA ALA A 138 -5.38 8.65 15.55
C ALA A 138 -6.19 8.73 14.25
N LEU A 139 -5.63 9.30 13.17
CA LEU A 139 -6.30 9.35 11.87
C LEU A 139 -6.35 7.95 11.24
N THR A 140 -7.44 7.68 10.56
CA THR A 140 -7.67 6.41 9.82
C THR A 140 -8.30 6.71 8.46
N ALA A 141 -8.39 5.70 7.61
CA ALA A 141 -9.06 5.77 6.30
C ALA A 141 -10.48 5.16 6.32
N GLY A 142 -11.08 4.98 7.50
CA GLY A 142 -12.44 4.44 7.62
C GLY A 142 -13.52 5.40 7.13
N GLU A 143 -14.76 4.90 7.05
CA GLU A 143 -15.93 5.67 6.61
C GLU A 143 -16.09 6.97 7.42
N GLY A 144 -16.30 8.09 6.73
CA GLY A 144 -16.44 9.42 7.34
C GLY A 144 -15.15 9.99 7.93
N SER A 145 -13.99 9.44 7.58
CA SER A 145 -12.70 9.94 8.04
C SER A 145 -12.30 11.24 7.34
N THR A 146 -11.50 12.06 8.02
CA THR A 146 -10.87 13.24 7.42
C THR A 146 -10.05 12.89 6.17
N PHE A 147 -9.48 11.70 6.12
CA PHE A 147 -8.74 11.22 4.95
C PHE A 147 -9.66 11.14 3.72
N LEU A 148 -10.79 10.45 3.81
CA LEU A 148 -11.75 10.32 2.68
C LEU A 148 -12.45 11.64 2.33
N GLU A 149 -12.55 12.58 3.29
CA GLU A 149 -13.10 13.92 3.01
C GLU A 149 -12.11 14.80 2.23
N MET A 150 -10.81 14.59 2.37
CA MET A 150 -9.77 15.43 1.79
C MET A 150 -9.13 14.83 0.55
N VAL A 151 -8.98 13.52 0.48
CA VAL A 151 -8.23 12.82 -0.57
C VAL A 151 -9.18 12.20 -1.57
N GLY A 152 -8.87 12.29 -2.84
CA GLY A 152 -9.64 11.72 -3.94
C GLY A 152 -9.61 10.20 -3.97
N VAL A 153 -10.13 9.58 -2.91
CA VAL A 153 -10.31 8.13 -2.77
C VAL A 153 -11.73 7.84 -2.34
N GLU A 154 -12.36 6.87 -3.00
CA GLU A 154 -13.66 6.35 -2.60
C GLU A 154 -13.59 4.84 -2.40
N VAL A 155 -14.32 4.35 -1.41
CA VAL A 155 -14.51 2.91 -1.13
C VAL A 155 -16.01 2.65 -1.12
N PRO A 156 -16.63 2.43 -2.31
CA PRO A 156 -18.07 2.24 -2.43
C PRO A 156 -18.57 0.97 -1.75
N ASP A 157 -17.72 -0.05 -1.69
CA ASP A 157 -17.95 -1.33 -1.03
C ASP A 157 -16.61 -1.98 -0.67
N ASP A 158 -16.63 -3.13 0.00
CA ASP A 158 -15.45 -3.81 0.51
C ASP A 158 -14.47 -4.29 -0.58
N TYR A 159 -14.91 -4.33 -1.84
CA TYR A 159 -14.12 -4.87 -2.97
C TYR A 159 -13.96 -3.88 -4.13
N THR A 160 -14.34 -2.63 -3.93
CA THR A 160 -14.17 -1.59 -4.94
C THR A 160 -13.42 -0.40 -4.35
N ILE A 161 -12.32 0.02 -4.99
CA ILE A 161 -11.63 1.26 -4.66
C ILE A 161 -11.51 2.14 -5.90
N VAL A 162 -11.75 3.45 -5.71
CA VAL A 162 -11.69 4.46 -6.76
C VAL A 162 -10.69 5.54 -6.40
N TYR A 163 -9.85 5.92 -7.36
CA TYR A 163 -8.90 7.01 -7.22
C TYR A 163 -9.24 8.13 -8.20
N HIS A 164 -9.30 9.36 -7.70
CA HIS A 164 -9.45 10.58 -8.49
C HIS A 164 -8.10 11.27 -8.67
N CYS A 165 -7.71 11.49 -9.91
CA CYS A 165 -6.43 12.11 -10.24
C CYS A 165 -6.58 13.63 -10.43
N ILE A 166 -5.57 14.41 -10.04
CA ILE A 166 -5.50 15.87 -10.21
C ILE A 166 -5.69 16.29 -11.67
N ASN A 167 -5.23 15.46 -12.59
CA ASN A 167 -5.37 15.61 -14.04
C ASN A 167 -5.27 14.23 -14.70
N PRO A 168 -5.65 14.08 -15.99
CA PRO A 168 -5.63 12.79 -16.67
C PRO A 168 -4.28 12.07 -16.57
N LYS A 169 -4.28 10.84 -16.01
CA LYS A 169 -3.12 9.95 -15.85
C LYS A 169 -3.43 8.61 -16.53
N PRO A 170 -3.35 8.54 -17.88
CA PRO A 170 -3.69 7.30 -18.60
C PRO A 170 -2.78 6.11 -18.27
N TYR A 171 -1.74 6.33 -17.47
CA TYR A 171 -0.75 5.33 -17.02
C TYR A 171 -0.85 5.04 -15.50
N PHE A 172 -1.94 5.42 -14.85
CA PHE A 172 -2.09 5.23 -13.39
C PHE A 172 -2.13 3.75 -12.99
N ASP A 173 -2.54 2.87 -13.89
CA ASP A 173 -2.42 1.42 -13.73
C ASP A 173 -0.97 0.99 -13.47
N SER A 174 0.00 1.60 -14.15
CA SER A 174 1.42 1.35 -13.84
C SER A 174 1.81 1.87 -12.45
N VAL A 175 1.20 2.95 -11.97
CA VAL A 175 1.42 3.44 -10.59
C VAL A 175 0.82 2.47 -9.56
N ALA A 176 -0.29 1.82 -9.89
CA ALA A 176 -0.94 0.84 -9.03
C ALA A 176 -0.11 -0.45 -8.79
N THR A 177 1.01 -0.61 -9.48
CA THR A 177 1.99 -1.69 -9.24
C THR A 177 3.06 -1.31 -8.20
N TYR A 178 3.07 -0.06 -7.72
CA TYR A 178 4.11 0.43 -6.80
C TYR A 178 3.65 0.42 -5.35
N ALA A 179 4.62 0.27 -4.46
CA ALA A 179 4.43 0.18 -3.01
C ALA A 179 3.69 1.37 -2.37
N CYS A 180 3.65 2.53 -3.02
CA CYS A 180 2.91 3.70 -2.53
C CYS A 180 1.37 3.50 -2.51
N LEU A 181 0.87 2.47 -3.22
CA LEU A 181 -0.54 2.09 -3.24
C LEU A 181 -0.76 0.66 -2.69
N PHE A 182 0.20 0.11 -1.95
CA PHE A 182 0.04 -1.22 -1.34
C PHE A 182 -0.88 -1.15 -0.12
N PRO A 183 -1.60 -2.23 0.17
CA PRO A 183 -2.54 -2.26 1.28
C PRO A 183 -1.81 -2.38 2.63
N ILE A 184 -2.48 -1.96 3.70
CA ILE A 184 -2.08 -2.20 5.08
C ILE A 184 -3.29 -2.66 5.88
N SER A 185 -3.15 -3.77 6.62
CA SER A 185 -4.21 -4.23 7.51
C SER A 185 -4.26 -3.37 8.78
N GLN A 186 -5.33 -2.60 8.95
CA GLN A 186 -5.53 -1.83 10.18
C GLN A 186 -5.63 -2.74 11.40
N ALA A 187 -6.24 -3.93 11.26
CA ALA A 187 -6.33 -4.90 12.35
C ALA A 187 -4.94 -5.36 12.82
N MET A 188 -4.00 -5.58 11.88
CA MET A 188 -2.62 -5.93 12.22
C MET A 188 -1.86 -4.76 12.85
N VAL A 189 -2.07 -3.54 12.36
CA VAL A 189 -1.49 -2.33 12.98
C VAL A 189 -1.95 -2.21 14.43
N ASP A 190 -3.23 -2.43 14.70
CA ASP A 190 -3.81 -2.37 16.05
C ASP A 190 -3.25 -3.48 16.95
N GLU A 191 -3.10 -4.71 16.45
CA GLU A 191 -2.49 -5.84 17.15
C GLU A 191 -1.03 -5.55 17.55
N LEU A 192 -0.29 -4.83 16.71
CA LEU A 192 1.09 -4.41 16.96
C LEU A 192 1.19 -3.23 17.94
N GLY A 193 0.07 -2.64 18.37
CA GLY A 193 0.05 -1.48 19.26
C GLY A 193 0.10 -0.14 18.53
N GLY A 194 -0.41 -0.10 17.31
CA GLY A 194 -0.49 1.10 16.48
C GLY A 194 0.83 1.44 15.76
N PRO A 195 0.93 2.68 15.22
CA PRO A 195 2.09 3.09 14.42
C PRO A 195 3.43 2.99 15.14
N ASP A 196 3.50 3.22 16.46
CA ASP A 196 4.74 3.06 17.22
C ASP A 196 5.16 1.58 17.33
N GLY A 197 4.20 0.66 17.41
CA GLY A 197 4.46 -0.78 17.39
C GLY A 197 5.00 -1.23 16.04
N VAL A 198 4.39 -0.78 14.94
CA VAL A 198 4.88 -1.03 13.58
C VAL A 198 6.30 -0.48 13.40
N ARG A 199 6.57 0.73 13.89
CA ARG A 199 7.91 1.34 13.84
C ARG A 199 8.93 0.57 14.67
N ALA A 200 8.55 0.11 15.87
CA ALA A 200 9.42 -0.70 16.72
C ALA A 200 9.79 -2.02 16.04
N MET A 201 8.86 -2.63 15.32
CA MET A 201 9.14 -3.79 14.48
C MET A 201 10.16 -3.46 13.37
N ASN A 202 10.05 -2.33 12.70
CA ASN A 202 11.00 -1.94 11.66
C ASN A 202 12.44 -1.85 12.18
N ASN A 203 12.62 -1.46 13.44
CA ASN A 203 13.93 -1.30 14.07
C ASN A 203 14.48 -2.60 14.69
N ALA A 204 13.68 -3.63 14.80
CA ALA A 204 14.14 -4.93 15.30
C ALA A 204 14.62 -5.78 14.13
N VAL A 205 15.84 -6.27 14.20
CA VAL A 205 16.60 -6.92 13.09
C VAL A 205 16.01 -8.25 12.61
N SER A 206 14.83 -8.63 13.05
CA SER A 206 14.25 -9.93 12.77
C SER A 206 12.79 -9.83 12.34
N TYR A 207 12.56 -9.32 11.12
CA TYR A 207 11.25 -9.38 10.52
C TYR A 207 11.19 -10.42 9.45
N THR A 208 10.87 -11.57 9.86
CA THR A 208 10.47 -12.62 8.95
C THR A 208 8.95 -12.80 8.94
N HIS A 209 8.18 -11.88 9.56
CA HIS A 209 6.81 -12.25 9.88
C HIS A 209 5.91 -11.03 10.09
N LEU A 210 5.47 -10.43 8.99
CA LEU A 210 4.16 -9.81 8.90
C LEU A 210 3.28 -10.73 8.10
#